data_6c8b22d426f8656445610177dea7a7f3
#
_entry.id   6c8b22d426f8656445610177dea7a7f3
#
_cell.length_a   1.000
_cell.length_b   1.000
_cell.length_c   1.000
_cell.angle_alpha   90.00
_cell.angle_beta   90.00
_cell.angle_gamma   90.00
#
_symmetry.space_group_name_H-M   'P 1'
#
loop_
_entity.id
_entity.type
_entity.pdbx_description
1 polymer ?
#
loop_
_entity_poly.entity_id
_entity_poly.type
_entity_poly.pdbx_seq_one_letter_code
_entity_poly.pdbx_strand_id
1 'polypeptide(L)'
;EYCPVCGRGCGREVRDRIFRQVRHAAYHVIERKGATYYAVSLAMTAISRAVLRDENAIMTVSTLMEGGIGQGGVGQDGQDGQVDPGGICLSLPAVVDRYGISRVRRIPLAEDERRGLSESASILRTVAQDAGLI
;
A
#
# COMPACT_ATOMS: atom_id res chain seq x y z
N GLU A 1 8.77 21.15 -6.98
CA GLU A 1 7.53 20.34 -7.04
C GLU A 1 6.89 20.32 -5.65
N TYR A 2 5.65 20.67 -5.57
CA TYR A 2 4.87 20.66 -4.33
C TYR A 2 4.40 19.23 -4.04
N CYS A 3 4.58 18.77 -2.82
CA CYS A 3 3.99 17.50 -2.38
C CYS A 3 2.46 17.66 -2.27
N PRO A 4 1.66 16.90 -3.02
CA PRO A 4 0.21 17.04 -2.99
C PRO A 4 -0.42 16.63 -1.64
N VAL A 5 0.35 15.92 -0.80
CA VAL A 5 -0.13 15.45 0.51
C VAL A 5 0.15 16.45 1.63
N CYS A 6 1.35 17.03 1.68
CA CYS A 6 1.73 17.93 2.79
C CYS A 6 1.84 19.41 2.38
N GLY A 7 1.63 19.75 1.11
CA GLY A 7 1.74 21.11 0.60
C GLY A 7 3.14 21.74 0.68
N ARG A 8 4.16 20.96 1.05
CA ARG A 8 5.54 21.43 1.18
C ARG A 8 6.38 20.95 0.00
N GLY A 9 7.34 21.73 -0.41
CA GLY A 9 8.34 21.34 -1.40
C GLY A 9 9.30 20.31 -0.81
N CYS A 10 9.00 19.03 -0.99
CA CYS A 10 9.95 17.96 -0.68
C CYS A 10 10.82 17.74 -1.90
N GLY A 11 12.04 18.20 -1.90
CA GLY A 11 13.03 17.90 -2.95
C GLY A 11 13.23 16.40 -3.09
N ARG A 12 13.65 15.97 -4.28
CA ARG A 12 13.90 14.54 -4.57
C ARG A 12 14.86 13.91 -3.55
N GLU A 13 15.89 14.62 -3.17
CA GLU A 13 16.87 14.17 -2.18
C GLU A 13 16.27 13.85 -0.80
N VAL A 14 15.30 14.66 -0.35
CA VAL A 14 14.59 14.42 0.91
C VAL A 14 13.73 13.17 0.82
N ARG A 15 13.01 12.98 -0.29
CA ARG A 15 12.19 11.78 -0.54
C ARG A 15 13.05 10.52 -0.58
N ASP A 16 14.17 10.54 -1.30
CA ASP A 16 15.10 9.42 -1.41
C ASP A 16 15.75 9.07 -0.06
N ARG A 17 16.03 10.07 0.76
CA ARG A 17 16.53 9.85 2.12
C ARG A 17 15.48 9.18 2.99
N ILE A 18 14.24 9.68 2.99
CA ILE A 18 13.12 9.09 3.75
C ILE A 18 12.87 7.66 3.28
N PHE A 19 12.82 7.43 1.98
CA PHE A 19 12.63 6.10 1.40
C PHE A 19 13.69 5.12 1.90
N ARG A 20 14.96 5.49 1.86
CA ARG A 20 16.06 4.65 2.37
C ARG A 20 15.92 4.38 3.87
N GLN A 21 15.57 5.39 4.66
CA GLN A 21 15.37 5.22 6.11
C GLN A 21 14.22 4.26 6.41
N VAL A 22 13.08 4.39 5.73
CA VAL A 22 11.94 3.49 5.90
C VAL A 22 12.29 2.06 5.48
N ARG A 23 12.95 1.90 4.33
CA ARG A 23 13.36 0.58 3.82
C ARG A 23 14.26 -0.18 4.80
N HIS A 24 15.13 0.53 5.52
CA HIS A 24 16.07 -0.08 6.47
C HIS A 24 15.60 -0.04 7.92
N ALA A 25 14.44 0.56 8.21
CA ALA A 25 13.95 0.74 9.58
C ALA A 25 13.82 -0.59 10.35
N ALA A 26 13.31 -1.64 9.69
CA ALA A 26 13.16 -2.96 10.30
C ALA A 26 14.50 -3.56 10.75
N TYR A 27 15.53 -3.45 9.92
CA TYR A 27 16.88 -3.94 10.25
C TYR A 27 17.48 -3.22 11.46
N HIS A 28 17.32 -1.89 11.55
CA HIS A 28 17.77 -1.12 12.72
C HIS A 28 17.02 -1.51 13.99
N VAL A 29 15.74 -1.84 13.91
CA VAL A 29 14.97 -2.32 15.05
C VAL A 29 15.44 -3.71 15.48
N ILE A 30 15.65 -4.63 14.52
CA ILE A 30 16.14 -5.99 14.82
C ILE A 30 17.53 -5.95 15.45
N GLU A 31 18.43 -5.13 14.91
CA GLU A 31 19.79 -4.98 15.45
C GLU A 31 19.80 -4.52 16.90
N ARG A 32 18.90 -3.60 17.28
CA ARG A 32 18.85 -3.03 18.62
C ARG A 32 18.00 -3.80 19.63
N LYS A 33 16.97 -4.51 19.15
CA LYS A 33 15.95 -5.14 20.01
C LYS A 33 15.74 -6.63 19.72
N GLY A 34 16.45 -7.20 18.79
CA GLY A 34 16.35 -8.61 18.40
C GLY A 34 15.11 -8.96 17.56
N ALA A 35 14.07 -8.12 17.52
CA ALA A 35 12.85 -8.38 16.78
C ALA A 35 12.05 -7.08 16.48
N THR A 36 11.06 -7.15 15.59
CA THR A 36 10.23 -6.01 15.12
C THR A 36 8.83 -5.96 15.73
N TYR A 37 8.53 -6.74 16.77
CA TYR A 37 7.16 -6.88 17.30
C TYR A 37 6.55 -5.60 17.85
N TYR A 38 7.31 -4.65 18.38
CA TYR A 38 6.77 -3.38 18.91
C TYR A 38 6.06 -2.55 17.84
N ALA A 39 6.69 -2.36 16.69
CA ALA A 39 6.10 -1.60 15.59
C ALA A 39 4.87 -2.30 15.00
N VAL A 40 4.94 -3.63 14.87
CA VAL A 40 3.81 -4.46 14.42
C VAL A 40 2.64 -4.36 15.39
N SER A 41 2.88 -4.42 16.70
CA SER A 41 1.84 -4.28 17.72
C SER A 41 1.13 -2.91 17.65
N LEU A 42 1.87 -1.84 17.41
CA LEU A 42 1.30 -0.50 17.21
C LEU A 42 0.45 -0.42 15.92
N ALA A 43 0.92 -1.01 14.83
CA ALA A 43 0.17 -1.07 13.58
C ALA A 43 -1.13 -1.87 13.75
N MET A 44 -1.07 -3.04 14.40
CA MET A 44 -2.26 -3.84 14.71
C MET A 44 -3.25 -3.07 15.58
N THR A 45 -2.76 -2.36 16.60
CA THR A 45 -3.61 -1.53 17.47
C THR A 45 -4.29 -0.41 16.68
N ALA A 46 -3.58 0.25 15.76
CA ALA A 46 -4.12 1.32 14.94
C ALA A 46 -5.23 0.79 14.01
N ILE A 47 -5.01 -0.35 13.34
CA ILE A 47 -6.01 -0.97 12.47
C ILE A 47 -7.22 -1.43 13.28
N SER A 48 -7.00 -2.13 14.40
CA SER A 48 -8.10 -2.58 15.28
C SER A 48 -8.93 -1.41 15.80
N ARG A 49 -8.30 -0.30 16.16
CA ARG A 49 -9.01 0.90 16.59
C ARG A 49 -9.86 1.48 15.48
N ALA A 50 -9.32 1.58 14.26
CA ALA A 50 -10.05 2.10 13.11
C ALA A 50 -11.32 1.27 12.83
N VAL A 51 -11.22 -0.05 12.90
CA VAL A 51 -12.36 -0.96 12.74
C VAL A 51 -13.37 -0.83 13.88
N LEU A 52 -12.92 -0.95 15.14
CA LEU A 52 -13.80 -0.96 16.31
C LEU A 52 -14.51 0.37 16.54
N ARG A 53 -13.90 1.48 16.15
CA ARG A 53 -14.49 2.82 16.29
C ARG A 53 -15.12 3.37 15.02
N ASP A 54 -15.10 2.61 13.93
CA ASP A 54 -15.66 3.05 12.64
C ASP A 54 -15.05 4.39 12.17
N GLU A 55 -13.70 4.50 12.28
CA GLU A 55 -13.01 5.77 12.08
C GLU A 55 -12.96 6.23 10.62
N ASN A 56 -13.27 5.35 9.65
CA ASN A 56 -13.09 5.63 8.21
C ASN A 56 -11.67 6.11 7.90
N ALA A 57 -10.69 5.48 8.55
CA ALA A 57 -9.30 5.90 8.48
C ALA A 57 -8.65 5.49 7.15
N ILE A 58 -7.86 6.39 6.56
CA ILE A 58 -7.05 6.05 5.39
C ILE A 58 -5.76 5.39 5.87
N MET A 59 -5.58 4.12 5.52
CA MET A 59 -4.43 3.32 5.90
C MET A 59 -3.87 2.58 4.68
N THR A 60 -2.56 2.38 4.64
CA THR A 60 -1.94 1.51 3.63
C THR A 60 -2.00 0.07 4.13
N VAL A 61 -2.90 -0.69 3.57
CA VAL A 61 -3.17 -2.09 3.96
C VAL A 61 -3.19 -2.99 2.73
N SER A 62 -2.84 -4.26 2.94
CA SER A 62 -2.89 -5.27 1.89
C SER A 62 -4.32 -5.74 1.70
N THR A 63 -4.78 -5.72 0.47
CA THR A 63 -6.12 -6.20 0.09
C THR A 63 -6.06 -6.98 -1.21
N LEU A 64 -6.96 -7.94 -1.35
CA LEU A 64 -7.14 -8.66 -2.60
C LEU A 64 -7.67 -7.69 -3.66
N MET A 65 -6.99 -7.66 -4.79
CA MET A 65 -7.38 -6.85 -5.93
C MET A 65 -8.19 -7.70 -6.90
N GLU A 66 -9.50 -7.50 -6.92
CA GLU A 66 -10.39 -8.12 -7.90
C GLU A 66 -10.55 -7.17 -9.08
N GLY A 67 -9.91 -7.48 -10.20
CA GLY A 67 -9.83 -6.61 -11.38
C GLY A 67 -8.67 -5.62 -11.31
N GLY A 68 -8.41 -4.90 -12.40
CA GLY A 68 -7.28 -3.99 -12.51
C GLY A 68 -7.23 -2.92 -11.43
N ILE A 69 -6.03 -2.44 -11.13
CA ILE A 69 -5.87 -1.21 -10.33
C ILE A 69 -6.53 -0.08 -11.12
N GLY A 70 -7.82 0.09 -10.91
CA GLY A 70 -8.64 1.03 -11.69
C GLY A 70 -10.00 0.51 -12.11
N GLN A 71 -10.28 -0.80 -12.05
CA GLN A 71 -11.63 -1.34 -12.28
C GLN A 71 -12.19 -2.00 -11.03
N GLY A 72 -13.28 -1.45 -10.61
CA GLY A 72 -14.43 -1.98 -9.88
C GLY A 72 -14.20 -3.06 -8.82
N GLY A 73 -14.35 -2.81 -7.87
CA GLY A 73 -14.99 -3.04 -6.62
C GLY A 73 -15.45 -1.71 -6.07
N VAL A 74 -14.72 -0.62 -6.28
CA VAL A 74 -15.13 0.70 -5.76
C VAL A 74 -14.51 1.80 -6.62
N GLY A 75 -15.26 2.30 -7.59
CA GLY A 75 -14.90 3.48 -8.38
C GLY A 75 -14.95 3.24 -9.88
N GLN A 76 -16.17 3.27 -10.43
CA GLN A 76 -16.42 3.45 -11.86
C GLN A 76 -15.92 4.80 -12.29
N ASP A 77 -14.84 4.87 -13.02
CA ASP A 77 -14.56 5.88 -14.04
C ASP A 77 -13.33 5.39 -14.79
N GLY A 78 -13.58 4.73 -15.93
CA GLY A 78 -12.51 4.27 -16.81
C GLY A 78 -11.80 5.42 -17.45
N GLN A 79 -10.49 5.45 -17.33
CA GLN A 79 -9.55 5.89 -18.36
C GLN A 79 -8.11 5.78 -17.85
N ASP A 80 -7.28 5.17 -18.69
CA ASP A 80 -5.82 5.20 -18.73
C ASP A 80 -4.98 4.31 -17.79
N GLY A 81 -4.31 3.35 -18.41
CA GLY A 81 -3.06 2.75 -17.89
C GLY A 81 -3.21 1.79 -16.71
N GLN A 82 -4.13 0.84 -16.82
CA GLN A 82 -4.40 -0.12 -15.75
C GLN A 82 -3.28 -1.15 -15.58
N VAL A 83 -2.75 -1.22 -14.37
CA VAL A 83 -2.09 -2.43 -13.89
C VAL A 83 -3.20 -3.38 -13.43
N ASP A 84 -3.37 -4.51 -14.10
CA ASP A 84 -4.28 -5.57 -13.64
C ASP A 84 -3.53 -6.50 -12.68
N PRO A 85 -3.73 -6.39 -11.37
CA PRO A 85 -3.09 -7.28 -10.41
C PRO A 85 -3.76 -8.66 -10.33
N GLY A 86 -4.92 -8.86 -10.98
CA GLY A 86 -5.57 -10.15 -11.21
C GLY A 86 -5.53 -11.13 -10.05
N GLY A 87 -6.31 -10.88 -9.00
CA GLY A 87 -6.49 -11.85 -7.91
C GLY A 87 -5.31 -11.97 -6.94
N ILE A 88 -4.41 -10.98 -6.87
CA ILE A 88 -3.32 -10.92 -5.90
C ILE A 88 -3.55 -9.84 -4.84
N CYS A 89 -2.88 -10.00 -3.70
CA CYS A 89 -2.91 -8.99 -2.63
C CYS A 89 -1.82 -7.94 -2.84
N LEU A 90 -2.21 -6.67 -2.86
CA LEU A 90 -1.30 -5.52 -2.89
C LEU A 90 -1.62 -4.54 -1.76
N SER A 91 -0.59 -3.86 -1.27
CA SER A 91 -0.75 -2.81 -0.27
C SER A 91 -0.97 -1.46 -0.94
N LEU A 92 -2.19 -0.94 -0.82
CA LEU A 92 -2.59 0.35 -1.35
C LEU A 92 -3.28 1.19 -0.26
N PRO A 93 -3.28 2.53 -0.37
CA PRO A 93 -4.08 3.36 0.52
C PRO A 93 -5.56 3.02 0.38
N ALA A 94 -6.19 2.63 1.48
CA ALA A 94 -7.58 2.24 1.53
C ALA A 94 -8.28 2.87 2.73
N VAL A 95 -9.59 3.05 2.62
CA VAL A 95 -10.45 3.46 3.74
C VAL A 95 -10.82 2.23 4.53
N VAL A 96 -10.48 2.24 5.81
CA VAL A 96 -10.79 1.16 6.77
C VAL A 96 -11.87 1.65 7.72
N ASP A 97 -12.98 0.91 7.75
CA ASP A 97 -14.13 1.15 8.63
C ASP A 97 -14.48 -0.12 9.43
N ARG A 98 -15.65 -0.13 10.09
CA ARG A 98 -16.10 -1.29 10.89
C ARG A 98 -16.26 -2.58 10.11
N TYR A 99 -16.44 -2.52 8.81
CA TYR A 99 -16.62 -3.68 7.94
C TYR A 99 -15.30 -4.13 7.28
N GLY A 100 -14.19 -3.46 7.59
CA GLY A 100 -12.88 -3.70 7.01
C GLY A 100 -12.52 -2.66 5.95
N ILE A 101 -12.09 -3.10 4.77
CA ILE A 101 -11.72 -2.19 3.68
C ILE A 101 -12.98 -1.85 2.88
N SER A 102 -13.46 -0.62 3.02
CA SER A 102 -14.65 -0.16 2.29
C SER A 102 -14.31 0.34 0.89
N ARG A 103 -13.12 0.90 0.70
CA ARG A 103 -12.68 1.34 -0.64
C ARG A 103 -11.16 1.56 -0.71
N VAL A 104 -10.56 1.17 -1.81
CA VAL A 104 -9.17 1.51 -2.15
C VAL A 104 -9.13 2.92 -2.74
N ARG A 105 -8.18 3.75 -2.28
CA ARG A 105 -8.01 5.12 -2.76
C ARG A 105 -7.11 5.14 -3.99
N ARG A 106 -7.56 5.81 -5.03
CA ARG A 106 -6.72 6.10 -6.18
C ARG A 106 -5.74 7.20 -5.82
N ILE A 107 -4.49 6.99 -6.13
CA ILE A 107 -3.43 7.99 -6.03
C ILE A 107 -2.83 8.20 -7.42
N PRO A 108 -2.55 9.44 -7.82
CA PRO A 108 -1.81 9.69 -9.03
C PRO A 108 -0.38 9.15 -8.86
N LEU A 109 -0.01 8.20 -9.71
CA LEU A 109 1.33 7.62 -9.75
C LEU A 109 2.11 8.22 -10.91
N ALA A 110 3.39 8.52 -10.68
CA ALA A 110 4.32 8.80 -11.74
C ALA A 110 4.58 7.54 -12.57
N GLU A 111 5.12 7.67 -13.77
CA GLU A 111 5.31 6.56 -14.70
C GLU A 111 6.28 5.50 -14.14
N ASP A 112 7.32 5.92 -13.45
CA ASP A 112 8.27 5.03 -12.77
C ASP A 112 7.62 4.30 -11.57
N GLU A 113 6.74 4.96 -10.83
CA GLU A 113 5.97 4.35 -9.73
C GLU A 113 4.96 3.33 -10.25
N ARG A 114 4.26 3.66 -11.35
CA ARG A 114 3.32 2.74 -12.01
C ARG A 114 4.02 1.48 -12.49
N ARG A 115 5.19 1.65 -13.13
CA ARG A 115 6.01 0.54 -13.60
C ARG A 115 6.48 -0.35 -12.43
N GLY A 116 6.98 0.25 -11.34
CA GLY A 116 7.39 -0.48 -10.15
C GLY A 116 6.25 -1.25 -9.49
N LEU A 117 5.04 -0.68 -9.45
CA LEU A 117 3.85 -1.35 -8.93
C LEU A 117 3.43 -2.53 -9.83
N SER A 118 3.48 -2.35 -11.16
CA SER A 118 3.18 -3.41 -12.13
C SER A 118 4.17 -4.58 -12.04
N GLU A 119 5.45 -4.27 -11.91
CA GLU A 119 6.50 -5.26 -11.72
C GLU A 119 6.32 -6.05 -10.42
N SER A 120 6.02 -5.35 -9.32
CA SER A 120 5.71 -5.98 -8.04
C SER A 120 4.49 -6.92 -8.14
N ALA A 121 3.43 -6.49 -8.83
CA ALA A 121 2.25 -7.30 -9.08
C ALA A 121 2.57 -8.57 -9.87
N SER A 122 3.41 -8.44 -10.91
CA SER A 122 3.84 -9.56 -11.75
C SER A 122 4.63 -10.60 -10.95
N ILE A 123 5.57 -10.16 -10.10
CA ILE A 123 6.35 -11.04 -9.24
C ILE A 123 5.44 -11.82 -8.29
N LEU A 124 4.50 -11.14 -7.62
CA LEU A 124 3.58 -11.79 -6.70
C LEU A 124 2.67 -12.79 -7.40
N ARG A 125 2.24 -12.48 -8.63
CA ARG A 125 1.44 -13.41 -9.44
C ARG A 125 2.23 -14.68 -9.76
N THR A 126 3.47 -14.55 -10.20
CA THR A 126 4.33 -15.71 -10.48
C THR A 126 4.50 -16.58 -9.25
N VAL A 127 4.79 -15.97 -8.09
CA VAL A 127 4.92 -16.73 -6.83
C VAL A 127 3.61 -17.42 -6.43
N ALA A 128 2.46 -16.77 -6.63
CA ALA A 128 1.16 -17.36 -6.32
C ALA A 128 0.83 -18.55 -7.26
N GLN A 129 1.17 -18.43 -8.55
CA GLN A 129 1.03 -19.51 -9.53
C GLN A 129 1.94 -20.69 -9.19
N ASP A 130 3.21 -20.43 -8.89
CA ASP A 130 4.18 -21.47 -8.51
C ASP A 130 3.77 -22.20 -7.22
N ALA A 131 3.06 -21.51 -6.33
CA ALA A 131 2.50 -22.07 -5.10
C ALA A 131 1.13 -22.76 -5.31
N GLY A 132 0.56 -22.72 -6.52
CA GLY A 132 -0.75 -23.32 -6.82
C GLY A 132 -1.93 -22.62 -6.14
N LEU A 133 -1.81 -21.31 -5.88
CA LEU A 133 -2.84 -20.51 -5.23
C LEU A 133 -3.79 -19.83 -6.23
N ILE A 134 -3.34 -19.63 -7.46
CA ILE A 134 -4.11 -19.06 -8.59
C ILE A 134 -3.73 -19.73 -9.90
#